data_2a957d7309e8fa46ca420483222ec212
#
_entry.id   2a957d7309e8fa46ca420483222ec212
#
_cell.length_a   1.000
_cell.length_b   1.000
_cell.length_c   1.000
_cell.angle_alpha   90.00
_cell.angle_beta   90.00
_cell.angle_gamma   90.00
#
_symmetry.space_group_name_H-M   'P 1'
#
loop_
_entity.id
_entity.type
_entity.pdbx_description
1 polymer ?
#
loop_
_entity_poly.entity_id
_entity_poly.type
_entity_poly.pdbx_seq_one_letter_code
_entity_poly.pdbx_strand_id
1 'polypeptide(L)'
;MTRRLAETFDRMSLPILIVSLFLTGFLAYFLSGSLAFTTDLSSFAPETEADEAQDRIEGSIGSSPHLVYINVKPSASEDQVANVLEMKALHRLSEDYERIQSHSDENGQFIASQINAAEILQRFLEERNYTGDLVDFNDWKGMLESILEDEECGDAIGSDERSIANAAFASSALLHQDLDYSPICDWLESGTGDPTPSASSTLWLIEIRGDVDSEDRQRYANDIRNMLGEQSILEYGVISDDLISNDINESTLDNLVWLILLAVIVVVVLLALTFRSATMVVAPLTALLASLVWTYGAISLM
;
A
#
# COMPACT_ATOMS: atom_id res chain seq x y z
N MET A 1 -39.33 -3.09 -51.96
CA MET A 1 -37.94 -3.25 -51.50
C MET A 1 -37.86 -4.04 -50.20
N THR A 2 -38.75 -3.87 -49.23
CA THR A 2 -38.81 -4.50 -47.90
C THR A 2 -39.03 -6.03 -47.95
N ARG A 3 -39.83 -6.56 -48.92
CA ARG A 3 -40.15 -8.00 -48.99
C ARG A 3 -38.96 -8.89 -49.40
N ARG A 4 -38.09 -8.38 -50.30
CA ARG A 4 -36.84 -9.07 -50.71
C ARG A 4 -35.78 -9.06 -49.59
N LEU A 5 -35.73 -8.01 -48.83
CA LEU A 5 -34.86 -7.94 -47.64
C LEU A 5 -35.29 -8.93 -46.57
N ALA A 6 -36.60 -9.05 -46.31
CA ALA A 6 -37.12 -10.02 -45.33
C ALA A 6 -36.87 -11.48 -45.74
N GLU A 7 -37.05 -11.83 -47.02
CA GLU A 7 -36.74 -13.17 -47.54
C GLU A 7 -35.25 -13.51 -47.51
N THR A 8 -34.37 -12.51 -47.70
CA THR A 8 -32.93 -12.69 -47.60
C THR A 8 -32.50 -12.87 -46.15
N PHE A 9 -33.08 -12.11 -45.23
CA PHE A 9 -32.83 -12.23 -43.79
C PHE A 9 -33.31 -13.59 -43.24
N ASP A 10 -34.46 -14.06 -43.68
CA ASP A 10 -35.00 -15.37 -43.26
C ASP A 10 -34.10 -16.53 -43.71
N ARG A 11 -33.55 -16.44 -44.93
CA ARG A 11 -32.63 -17.44 -45.48
C ARG A 11 -31.21 -17.40 -44.88
N MET A 12 -30.79 -16.24 -44.38
CA MET A 12 -29.48 -16.04 -43.76
C MET A 12 -29.53 -16.04 -42.21
N SER A 13 -30.68 -16.22 -41.60
CA SER A 13 -30.85 -16.18 -40.14
C SER A 13 -29.98 -17.20 -39.42
N LEU A 14 -29.92 -18.43 -39.93
CA LEU A 14 -29.14 -19.51 -39.33
C LEU A 14 -27.62 -19.28 -39.40
N PRO A 15 -27.01 -18.92 -40.57
CA PRO A 15 -25.59 -18.58 -40.63
C PRO A 15 -25.23 -17.33 -39.81
N ILE A 16 -26.06 -16.31 -39.77
CA ILE A 16 -25.84 -15.12 -38.93
C ILE A 16 -25.81 -15.50 -37.45
N LEU A 17 -26.74 -16.34 -37.00
CA LEU A 17 -26.79 -16.82 -35.61
C LEU A 17 -25.55 -17.63 -35.24
N ILE A 18 -25.09 -18.52 -36.14
CA ILE A 18 -23.87 -19.31 -35.94
C ILE A 18 -22.63 -18.38 -35.81
N VAL A 19 -22.48 -17.44 -36.72
CA VAL A 19 -21.35 -16.49 -36.71
C VAL A 19 -21.39 -15.62 -35.43
N SER A 20 -22.56 -15.13 -35.03
CA SER A 20 -22.76 -14.37 -33.79
C SER A 20 -22.36 -15.18 -32.56
N LEU A 21 -22.76 -16.45 -32.52
CA LEU A 21 -22.46 -17.35 -31.40
C LEU A 21 -20.97 -17.68 -31.32
N PHE A 22 -20.32 -17.91 -32.46
CA PHE A 22 -18.87 -18.08 -32.53
C PHE A 22 -18.12 -16.83 -32.09
N LEU A 23 -18.54 -15.66 -32.57
CA LEU A 23 -17.94 -14.40 -32.20
C LEU A 23 -18.09 -14.11 -30.69
N THR A 24 -19.29 -14.39 -30.15
CA THR A 24 -19.53 -14.22 -28.70
C THR A 24 -18.68 -15.18 -27.88
N GLY A 25 -18.55 -16.45 -28.27
CA GLY A 25 -17.69 -17.42 -27.60
C GLY A 25 -16.20 -17.05 -27.67
N PHE A 26 -15.75 -16.58 -28.83
CA PHE A 26 -14.38 -16.11 -29.01
C PHE A 26 -14.05 -14.91 -28.11
N LEU A 27 -14.90 -13.88 -28.13
CA LEU A 27 -14.71 -12.69 -27.30
C LEU A 27 -14.88 -12.98 -25.81
N ALA A 28 -15.78 -13.91 -25.41
CA ALA A 28 -15.90 -14.34 -24.02
C ALA A 28 -14.65 -15.07 -23.51
N TYR A 29 -13.97 -15.83 -24.38
CA TYR A 29 -12.70 -16.46 -24.03
C TYR A 29 -11.60 -15.44 -23.72
N PHE A 30 -11.47 -14.39 -24.54
CA PHE A 30 -10.51 -13.31 -24.26
C PHE A 30 -10.89 -12.52 -23.00
N LEU A 31 -12.16 -12.27 -22.79
CA LEU A 31 -12.66 -11.57 -21.60
C LEU A 31 -12.31 -12.31 -20.30
N SER A 32 -12.31 -13.65 -20.29
CA SER A 32 -11.98 -14.44 -19.09
C SER A 32 -10.52 -14.36 -18.65
N GLY A 33 -9.61 -13.90 -19.52
CA GLY A 33 -8.17 -13.75 -19.23
C GLY A 33 -7.71 -12.32 -18.95
N SER A 34 -8.56 -11.32 -19.21
CA SER A 34 -8.14 -9.90 -19.24
C SER A 34 -8.98 -8.95 -18.37
N LEU A 35 -9.85 -9.47 -17.49
CA LEU A 35 -10.59 -8.64 -16.53
C LEU A 35 -9.72 -8.20 -15.35
N ALA A 36 -8.54 -7.66 -15.62
CA ALA A 36 -7.81 -6.88 -14.64
C ALA A 36 -8.25 -5.41 -14.80
N PHE A 37 -9.17 -4.95 -13.97
CA PHE A 37 -9.43 -3.53 -13.83
C PHE A 37 -8.30 -2.94 -13.00
N THR A 38 -7.28 -2.41 -13.64
CA THR A 38 -6.28 -1.58 -12.97
C THR A 38 -6.83 -0.17 -12.90
N THR A 39 -7.31 0.23 -11.74
CA THR A 39 -7.60 1.64 -11.47
C THR A 39 -6.31 2.29 -11.00
N ASP A 40 -5.44 2.63 -11.92
CA ASP A 40 -4.33 3.51 -11.63
C ASP A 40 -4.91 4.91 -11.38
N LEU A 41 -4.79 5.40 -10.15
CA LEU A 41 -5.25 6.74 -9.77
C LEU A 41 -4.56 7.83 -10.61
N SER A 42 -3.35 7.58 -11.10
CA SER A 42 -2.63 8.47 -11.99
C SER A 42 -3.35 8.68 -13.32
N SER A 43 -4.08 7.68 -13.82
CA SER A 43 -4.85 7.76 -15.06
C SER A 43 -6.06 8.71 -14.99
N PHE A 44 -6.49 9.09 -13.78
CA PHE A 44 -7.56 10.07 -13.55
C PHE A 44 -7.04 11.47 -13.22
N ALA A 45 -5.75 11.63 -12.98
CA ALA A 45 -5.14 12.93 -12.81
C ALA A 45 -5.09 13.64 -14.18
N PRO A 46 -5.50 14.91 -14.27
CA PRO A 46 -5.30 15.67 -15.51
C PRO A 46 -3.80 15.82 -15.76
N GLU A 47 -3.34 15.53 -16.97
CA GLU A 47 -1.97 15.80 -17.39
C GLU A 47 -1.63 17.26 -17.14
N THR A 48 -0.69 17.52 -16.26
CA THR A 48 -0.23 18.86 -15.89
C THR A 48 1.20 19.10 -16.39
N GLU A 49 1.64 20.37 -16.44
CA GLU A 49 3.04 20.68 -16.73
C GLU A 49 4.00 20.04 -15.70
N ALA A 50 3.50 19.75 -14.50
CA ALA A 50 4.27 19.05 -13.46
C ALA A 50 4.49 17.58 -13.83
N ASP A 51 3.48 16.91 -14.39
CA ASP A 51 3.58 15.51 -14.83
C ASP A 51 4.56 15.38 -16.01
N GLU A 52 4.49 16.29 -16.99
CA GLU A 52 5.47 16.34 -18.08
C GLU A 52 6.90 16.64 -17.58
N ALA A 53 7.05 17.41 -16.49
CA ALA A 53 8.34 17.65 -15.88
C ALA A 53 8.84 16.42 -15.13
N GLN A 54 7.96 15.71 -14.45
CA GLN A 54 8.27 14.45 -13.76
C GLN A 54 8.70 13.38 -14.77
N ASP A 55 7.96 13.16 -15.85
CA ASP A 55 8.31 12.22 -16.92
C ASP A 55 9.71 12.51 -17.52
N ARG A 56 10.05 13.80 -17.70
CA ARG A 56 11.38 14.19 -18.17
C ARG A 56 12.48 13.91 -17.15
N ILE A 57 12.19 14.06 -15.86
CA ILE A 57 13.12 13.74 -14.77
C ILE A 57 13.30 12.23 -14.69
N GLU A 58 12.22 11.46 -14.71
CA GLU A 58 12.25 10.00 -14.70
C GLU A 58 12.99 9.41 -15.92
N GLY A 59 12.80 10.00 -17.08
CA GLY A 59 13.52 9.62 -18.29
C GLY A 59 15.02 9.93 -18.26
N SER A 60 15.48 10.83 -17.36
CA SER A 60 16.88 11.24 -17.26
C SER A 60 17.62 10.67 -16.05
N ILE A 61 16.92 10.41 -14.94
CA ILE A 61 17.51 9.99 -13.66
C ILE A 61 17.09 8.54 -13.30
N GLY A 62 16.04 8.03 -13.90
CA GLY A 62 15.38 6.76 -13.58
C GLY A 62 14.03 6.97 -12.92
N SER A 63 13.22 5.91 -12.83
CA SER A 63 11.90 5.93 -12.23
C SER A 63 11.96 6.32 -10.75
N SER A 64 11.04 7.18 -10.32
CA SER A 64 10.91 7.60 -8.92
C SER A 64 10.58 6.40 -8.02
N PRO A 65 11.17 6.30 -6.83
CA PRO A 65 10.81 5.25 -5.89
C PRO A 65 9.37 5.44 -5.41
N HIS A 66 8.71 4.33 -5.09
CA HIS A 66 7.36 4.32 -4.54
C HIS A 66 7.41 4.20 -3.02
N LEU A 67 6.67 5.06 -2.32
CA LEU A 67 6.70 5.15 -0.87
C LEU A 67 5.59 4.29 -0.24
N VAL A 68 5.98 3.51 0.75
CA VAL A 68 5.07 2.85 1.69
C VAL A 68 5.25 3.52 3.05
N TYR A 69 4.17 4.09 3.57
CA TYR A 69 4.11 4.75 4.87
C TYR A 69 3.55 3.78 5.90
N ILE A 70 4.25 3.60 7.00
CA ILE A 70 3.79 2.73 8.09
C ILE A 70 3.69 3.58 9.35
N ASN A 71 2.47 3.82 9.81
CA ASN A 71 2.22 4.45 11.10
C ASN A 71 2.32 3.39 12.19
N VAL A 72 3.22 3.59 13.15
CA VAL A 72 3.50 2.67 14.23
C VAL A 72 3.02 3.26 15.55
N LYS A 73 2.26 2.50 16.31
CA LYS A 73 1.74 2.86 17.64
C LYS A 73 1.88 1.71 18.62
N PRO A 74 1.90 1.99 19.93
CA PRO A 74 1.76 0.94 20.94
C PRO A 74 0.44 0.19 20.77
N SER A 75 0.47 -1.13 20.86
CA SER A 75 -0.75 -1.95 20.81
C SER A 75 -1.56 -1.81 22.11
N ALA A 76 -2.88 -1.82 22.01
CA ALA A 76 -3.79 -1.74 23.15
C ALA A 76 -3.91 -3.06 23.96
N SER A 77 -3.04 -4.04 23.75
CA SER A 77 -3.08 -5.35 24.44
C SER A 77 -2.42 -5.35 25.83
N GLU A 78 -2.65 -6.38 26.65
CA GLU A 78 -2.26 -6.43 28.07
C GLU A 78 -0.74 -6.46 28.36
N ASP A 79 0.12 -6.76 27.38
CA ASP A 79 1.60 -6.74 27.50
C ASP A 79 2.22 -5.38 27.08
N GLN A 80 1.60 -4.30 27.46
CA GLN A 80 1.76 -2.96 26.90
C GLN A 80 3.15 -2.34 27.04
N VAL A 81 3.65 -1.86 25.91
CA VAL A 81 4.57 -0.73 25.81
C VAL A 81 3.73 0.57 25.91
N ALA A 82 4.14 1.50 26.74
CA ALA A 82 3.39 2.76 26.93
C ALA A 82 3.66 3.75 25.80
N ASN A 83 4.80 3.64 25.13
CA ASN A 83 5.18 4.52 24.02
C ASN A 83 6.12 3.80 23.03
N VAL A 84 6.27 4.39 21.82
CA VAL A 84 7.06 3.79 20.73
C VAL A 84 8.57 3.88 20.93
N LEU A 85 9.04 4.67 21.91
CA LEU A 85 10.46 4.85 22.24
C LEU A 85 10.90 3.98 23.43
N GLU A 86 10.02 3.17 24.02
CA GLU A 86 10.49 2.15 24.94
C GLU A 86 11.45 1.17 24.26
N MET A 87 12.50 0.76 24.94
CA MET A 87 13.52 -0.13 24.35
C MET A 87 12.91 -1.40 23.77
N LYS A 88 11.91 -1.97 24.44
CA LYS A 88 11.16 -3.14 23.93
C LYS A 88 10.43 -2.87 22.60
N ALA A 89 9.90 -1.66 22.42
CA ALA A 89 9.27 -1.23 21.16
C ALA A 89 10.31 -1.05 20.04
N LEU A 90 11.44 -0.43 20.38
CA LEU A 90 12.57 -0.22 19.47
C LEU A 90 13.18 -1.56 19.01
N HIS A 91 13.34 -2.52 19.92
CA HIS A 91 13.79 -3.87 19.57
C HIS A 91 12.81 -4.53 18.56
N ARG A 92 11.51 -4.43 18.83
CA ARG A 92 10.50 -4.97 17.91
C ARG A 92 10.56 -4.29 16.53
N LEU A 93 10.74 -2.97 16.49
CA LEU A 93 10.92 -2.23 15.23
C LEU A 93 12.17 -2.68 14.47
N SER A 94 13.28 -2.95 15.18
CA SER A 94 14.51 -3.47 14.58
C SER A 94 14.31 -4.88 14.03
N GLU A 95 13.67 -5.79 14.80
CA GLU A 95 13.35 -7.15 14.33
C GLU A 95 12.45 -7.13 13.07
N ASP A 96 11.42 -6.30 13.06
CA ASP A 96 10.51 -6.18 11.93
C ASP A 96 11.20 -5.56 10.71
N TYR A 97 12.13 -4.61 10.92
CA TYR A 97 12.98 -4.04 9.87
C TYR A 97 13.81 -5.14 9.18
N GLU A 98 14.54 -5.94 9.96
CA GLU A 98 15.35 -7.05 9.47
C GLU A 98 14.51 -8.10 8.73
N ARG A 99 13.32 -8.39 9.24
CA ARG A 99 12.39 -9.35 8.63
C ARG A 99 11.92 -8.88 7.25
N ILE A 100 11.56 -7.60 7.12
CA ILE A 100 11.14 -7.02 5.84
C ILE A 100 12.33 -6.93 4.87
N GLN A 101 13.51 -6.55 5.35
CA GLN A 101 14.73 -6.51 4.54
C GLN A 101 15.08 -7.89 3.99
N SER A 102 15.06 -8.91 4.85
CA SER A 102 15.32 -10.31 4.44
C SER A 102 14.32 -10.80 3.40
N HIS A 103 13.02 -10.46 3.57
CA HIS A 103 12.00 -10.79 2.59
C HIS A 103 12.25 -10.11 1.24
N SER A 104 12.69 -8.84 1.25
CA SER A 104 13.08 -8.13 0.04
C SER A 104 14.26 -8.81 -0.68
N ASP A 105 15.29 -9.18 0.08
CA ASP A 105 16.51 -9.78 -0.47
C ASP A 105 16.22 -11.15 -1.11
N GLU A 106 15.31 -11.92 -0.54
CA GLU A 106 14.86 -13.21 -1.07
C GLU A 106 13.95 -13.08 -2.31
N ASN A 107 13.25 -11.95 -2.47
CA ASN A 107 12.24 -11.73 -3.51
C ASN A 107 12.65 -10.68 -4.57
N GLY A 108 13.94 -10.51 -4.82
CA GLY A 108 14.45 -9.68 -5.92
C GLY A 108 14.88 -8.28 -5.52
N GLN A 109 15.11 -8.04 -4.23
CA GLN A 109 15.61 -6.77 -3.70
C GLN A 109 14.74 -5.57 -4.10
N PHE A 110 13.45 -5.67 -3.84
CA PHE A 110 12.48 -4.65 -4.23
C PHE A 110 12.55 -3.37 -3.38
N ILE A 111 13.17 -3.42 -2.18
CA ILE A 111 13.36 -2.25 -1.32
C ILE A 111 14.62 -1.49 -1.78
N ALA A 112 14.47 -0.21 -2.05
CA ALA A 112 15.56 0.72 -2.32
C ALA A 112 16.17 1.27 -1.03
N SER A 113 15.31 1.69 -0.10
CA SER A 113 15.69 2.14 1.23
C SER A 113 14.55 1.94 2.22
N GLN A 114 14.87 1.89 3.49
CA GLN A 114 13.89 1.96 4.57
C GLN A 114 14.47 2.69 5.78
N ILE A 115 13.61 3.38 6.52
CA ILE A 115 14.00 4.14 7.69
C ILE A 115 12.89 4.16 8.74
N ASN A 116 13.24 3.83 9.98
CA ASN A 116 12.37 3.93 11.15
C ASN A 116 13.11 4.47 12.36
N ALA A 117 12.42 4.64 13.48
CA ALA A 117 13.03 5.22 14.69
C ALA A 117 14.18 4.37 15.25
N ALA A 118 14.09 3.03 15.16
CA ALA A 118 15.16 2.14 15.65
C ALA A 118 16.42 2.27 14.79
N GLU A 119 16.29 2.33 13.47
CA GLU A 119 17.38 2.52 12.53
C GLU A 119 18.09 3.88 12.72
N ILE A 120 17.35 4.95 12.99
CA ILE A 120 17.94 6.26 13.28
C ILE A 120 18.76 6.23 14.57
N LEU A 121 18.22 5.57 15.62
CA LEU A 121 18.96 5.41 16.87
C LEU A 121 20.18 4.51 16.72
N GLN A 122 20.11 3.47 15.90
CA GLN A 122 21.25 2.63 15.55
C GLN A 122 22.36 3.45 14.88
N ARG A 123 22.04 4.28 13.91
CA ARG A 123 22.99 5.20 13.25
C ARG A 123 23.58 6.20 14.23
N PHE A 124 22.78 6.72 15.15
CA PHE A 124 23.25 7.60 16.22
C PHE A 124 24.30 6.90 17.10
N LEU A 125 24.08 5.63 17.48
CA LEU A 125 25.07 4.83 18.23
C LEU A 125 26.38 4.66 17.45
N GLU A 126 26.30 4.39 16.15
CA GLU A 126 27.46 4.27 15.26
C GLU A 126 28.26 5.60 15.17
N GLU A 127 27.56 6.74 15.06
CA GLU A 127 28.19 8.07 15.07
C GLU A 127 28.91 8.38 16.39
N ARG A 128 28.45 7.79 17.49
CA ARG A 128 29.11 7.83 18.81
C ARG A 128 30.24 6.79 18.98
N ASN A 129 30.60 6.08 17.89
CA ASN A 129 31.60 5.02 17.86
C ASN A 129 31.21 3.77 18.68
N TYR A 130 29.94 3.55 18.97
CA TYR A 130 29.46 2.28 19.52
C TYR A 130 29.45 1.22 18.40
N THR A 131 30.01 0.06 18.65
CA THR A 131 30.18 -1.01 17.64
C THR A 131 29.17 -2.16 17.76
N GLY A 132 28.27 -2.08 18.74
CA GLY A 132 27.17 -3.04 18.93
C GLY A 132 25.86 -2.56 18.35
N ASP A 133 24.82 -3.34 18.55
CA ASP A 133 23.47 -3.07 18.06
C ASP A 133 22.59 -2.43 19.14
N LEU A 134 21.55 -1.69 18.73
CA LEU A 134 20.55 -1.14 19.64
C LEU A 134 19.90 -2.22 20.51
N VAL A 135 19.76 -3.44 19.99
CA VAL A 135 19.18 -4.60 20.71
C VAL A 135 20.07 -5.13 21.85
N ASP A 136 21.32 -4.68 21.94
CA ASP A 136 22.22 -5.04 23.06
C ASP A 136 21.79 -4.37 24.38
N PHE A 137 21.00 -3.31 24.32
CA PHE A 137 20.55 -2.53 25.47
C PHE A 137 19.18 -3.00 25.96
N ASN A 138 19.01 -3.17 27.26
CA ASN A 138 17.73 -3.52 27.86
C ASN A 138 16.87 -2.29 28.18
N ASP A 139 17.49 -1.14 28.36
CA ASP A 139 16.86 0.14 28.72
C ASP A 139 17.68 1.35 28.22
N TRP A 140 17.05 2.50 28.21
CA TRP A 140 17.67 3.75 27.82
C TRP A 140 18.86 4.15 28.72
N LYS A 141 18.77 3.80 29.99
CA LYS A 141 19.83 4.12 30.94
C LYS A 141 21.15 3.43 30.56
N GLY A 142 21.11 2.12 30.29
CA GLY A 142 22.30 1.37 29.87
C GLY A 142 22.86 1.89 28.53
N MET A 143 21.99 2.29 27.60
CA MET A 143 22.41 2.89 26.33
C MET A 143 23.12 4.24 26.57
N LEU A 144 22.51 5.14 27.36
CA LEU A 144 23.06 6.46 27.62
C LEU A 144 24.37 6.38 28.41
N GLU A 145 24.47 5.53 29.43
CA GLU A 145 25.71 5.28 30.19
C GLU A 145 26.87 4.81 29.29
N SER A 146 26.58 4.13 28.18
CA SER A 146 27.62 3.64 27.27
C SER A 146 28.12 4.67 26.24
N ILE A 147 27.34 5.71 25.96
CA ILE A 147 27.63 6.69 24.88
C ILE A 147 27.83 8.14 25.40
N LEU A 148 27.32 8.46 26.59
CA LEU A 148 27.37 9.80 27.19
C LEU A 148 28.26 9.75 28.41
N GLU A 149 29.58 9.72 28.23
CA GLU A 149 30.55 9.84 29.32
C GLU A 149 30.69 11.32 29.68
N ASP A 150 30.28 11.69 30.91
CA ASP A 150 30.45 13.05 31.52
C ASP A 150 29.79 14.20 30.72
N GLU A 151 28.76 13.97 29.93
CA GLU A 151 28.03 15.01 29.19
C GLU A 151 26.93 15.66 30.04
N GLU A 152 26.77 17.00 29.85
CA GLU A 152 25.65 17.75 30.40
C GLU A 152 24.41 17.65 29.48
N CYS A 153 23.22 17.91 30.01
CA CYS A 153 21.98 17.90 29.22
C CYS A 153 22.07 18.76 27.97
N GLY A 154 22.70 19.92 28.04
CA GLY A 154 22.89 20.83 26.91
C GLY A 154 23.74 20.25 25.78
N ASP A 155 24.69 19.40 26.10
CA ASP A 155 25.53 18.72 25.11
C ASP A 155 24.85 17.47 24.56
N ALA A 156 24.10 16.72 25.39
CA ALA A 156 23.36 15.57 24.98
C ALA A 156 22.17 15.92 24.07
N ILE A 157 21.54 17.08 24.30
CA ILE A 157 20.38 17.61 23.56
C ILE A 157 20.76 18.91 22.83
N GLY A 158 22.01 19.03 22.42
CA GLY A 158 22.51 20.18 21.69
C GLY A 158 22.18 20.21 20.21
N SER A 159 22.82 21.14 19.50
CA SER A 159 22.65 21.34 18.06
C SER A 159 23.73 20.66 17.21
N ASP A 160 24.61 19.88 17.79
CA ASP A 160 25.64 19.15 17.07
C ASP A 160 25.07 17.86 16.41
N GLU A 161 25.74 17.35 15.40
CA GLU A 161 25.32 16.16 14.66
C GLU A 161 25.28 14.89 15.53
N ARG A 162 25.95 14.90 16.67
CA ARG A 162 26.04 13.76 17.59
C ARG A 162 25.08 13.85 18.77
N SER A 163 24.25 14.87 18.82
CA SER A 163 23.29 15.01 19.92
C SER A 163 22.08 14.08 19.73
N ILE A 164 21.53 13.63 20.87
CA ILE A 164 20.24 12.90 20.86
C ILE A 164 19.14 13.76 20.25
N ALA A 165 19.17 15.09 20.46
CA ALA A 165 18.20 15.99 19.85
C ALA A 165 18.31 16.00 18.33
N ASN A 166 19.51 15.88 17.74
CA ASN A 166 19.65 15.77 16.29
C ASN A 166 19.23 14.40 15.75
N ALA A 167 19.55 13.31 16.44
CA ALA A 167 19.02 12.01 16.09
C ALA A 167 17.49 12.03 16.11
N ALA A 168 16.92 12.64 17.11
CA ALA A 168 15.48 12.77 17.21
C ALA A 168 14.90 13.86 16.29
N PHE A 169 15.61 14.94 15.99
CA PHE A 169 15.20 15.91 14.98
C PHE A 169 15.25 15.29 13.57
N ALA A 170 16.27 14.54 13.25
CA ALA A 170 16.29 13.71 12.04
C ALA A 170 15.13 12.70 12.01
N SER A 171 14.76 12.16 13.20
CA SER A 171 13.57 11.36 13.40
C SER A 171 12.29 12.17 13.65
N SER A 172 12.35 13.48 13.81
CA SER A 172 11.17 14.31 14.08
C SER A 172 10.18 14.36 12.90
N ALA A 173 10.66 14.11 11.69
CA ALA A 173 9.81 13.79 10.56
C ALA A 173 9.09 12.44 10.73
N LEU A 174 9.62 11.56 11.57
CA LEU A 174 9.10 10.21 11.84
C LEU A 174 8.32 10.13 13.14
N LEU A 175 8.62 10.97 14.14
CA LEU A 175 7.97 10.95 15.44
C LEU A 175 6.82 11.95 15.53
N HIS A 176 5.82 11.60 16.32
CA HIS A 176 4.72 12.51 16.60
C HIS A 176 5.20 13.76 17.32
N GLN A 177 4.45 14.89 17.21
CA GLN A 177 4.81 16.18 17.82
C GLN A 177 4.83 16.19 19.36
N ASP A 178 4.40 15.11 20.01
CA ASP A 178 4.41 14.92 21.46
C ASP A 178 5.72 14.31 22.02
N LEU A 179 6.77 14.27 21.20
CA LEU A 179 8.10 13.82 21.64
C LEU A 179 8.59 14.61 22.84
N ASP A 180 8.87 13.89 23.95
CA ASP A 180 9.37 14.45 25.20
C ASP A 180 10.72 13.84 25.58
N TYR A 181 11.75 14.67 25.69
CA TYR A 181 13.11 14.33 26.12
C TYR A 181 13.39 14.67 27.58
N SER A 182 12.47 15.34 28.29
CA SER A 182 12.70 15.77 29.67
C SER A 182 13.27 14.66 30.55
N PRO A 183 12.84 13.37 30.41
CA PRO A 183 13.39 12.28 31.20
C PRO A 183 14.90 12.11 31.08
N ILE A 184 15.47 12.33 29.88
CA ILE A 184 16.93 12.23 29.64
C ILE A 184 17.67 13.34 30.42
N CYS A 185 17.19 14.60 30.33
CA CYS A 185 17.79 15.70 31.04
C CYS A 185 17.70 15.54 32.56
N ASP A 186 16.52 15.16 33.07
CA ASP A 186 16.31 14.95 34.50
C ASP A 186 17.26 13.87 35.05
N TRP A 187 17.49 12.83 34.24
CA TRP A 187 18.42 11.75 34.60
C TRP A 187 19.89 12.23 34.58
N LEU A 188 20.32 12.99 33.57
CA LEU A 188 21.68 13.53 33.49
C LEU A 188 21.98 14.49 34.62
N GLU A 189 21.02 15.30 35.06
CA GLU A 189 21.20 16.28 36.14
C GLU A 189 21.19 15.64 37.55
N SER A 190 20.31 14.63 37.75
CA SER A 190 20.08 14.03 39.07
C SER A 190 20.80 12.70 39.31
N GLY A 191 21.18 12.01 38.26
CA GLY A 191 21.68 10.63 38.27
C GLY A 191 20.62 9.60 38.68
N THR A 192 19.35 10.02 38.78
CA THR A 192 18.25 9.16 39.26
C THR A 192 17.02 9.25 38.33
N GLY A 193 16.23 8.20 38.31
CA GLY A 193 15.04 8.14 37.48
C GLY A 193 15.22 7.26 36.24
N ASP A 194 14.17 7.19 35.41
CA ASP A 194 14.15 6.49 34.13
C ASP A 194 14.32 7.51 33.01
N PRO A 195 15.42 7.45 32.24
CA PRO A 195 15.67 8.39 31.14
C PRO A 195 14.89 8.09 29.86
N THR A 196 13.92 7.18 29.88
CA THR A 196 13.16 6.80 28.69
C THR A 196 12.36 7.99 28.12
N PRO A 197 12.68 8.49 26.92
CA PRO A 197 11.88 9.52 26.27
C PRO A 197 10.53 8.94 25.84
N SER A 198 9.55 9.80 25.51
CA SER A 198 8.23 9.34 25.10
C SER A 198 7.76 9.94 23.80
N ALA A 199 7.09 9.12 22.99
CA ALA A 199 6.33 9.52 21.81
C ALA A 199 5.15 8.56 21.59
N SER A 200 3.99 9.08 21.19
CA SER A 200 2.78 8.27 21.04
C SER A 200 2.76 7.45 19.75
N SER A 201 3.50 7.87 18.73
CA SER A 201 3.60 7.16 17.45
C SER A 201 4.87 7.54 16.69
N THR A 202 5.26 6.68 15.77
CA THR A 202 6.35 6.94 14.83
C THR A 202 5.95 6.53 13.42
N LEU A 203 6.59 7.12 12.43
CA LEU A 203 6.46 6.78 11.03
C LEU A 203 7.63 5.91 10.59
N TRP A 204 7.35 4.84 9.91
CA TRP A 204 8.33 4.03 9.20
C TRP A 204 8.13 4.24 7.70
N LEU A 205 9.17 4.60 6.99
CA LEU A 205 9.16 4.82 5.55
C LEU A 205 9.90 3.68 4.86
N ILE A 206 9.29 3.11 3.85
CA ILE A 206 9.90 2.11 2.97
C ILE A 206 9.79 2.63 1.53
N GLU A 207 10.91 2.66 0.84
CA GLU A 207 10.99 2.99 -0.58
C GLU A 207 11.08 1.72 -1.40
N ILE A 208 10.08 1.45 -2.22
CA ILE A 208 10.11 0.39 -3.24
C ILE A 208 10.76 0.96 -4.49
N ARG A 209 11.65 0.18 -5.11
CA ARG A 209 12.35 0.57 -6.33
C ARG A 209 11.38 0.95 -7.43
N GLY A 210 11.68 2.05 -8.14
CA GLY A 210 10.83 2.56 -9.19
C GLY A 210 10.78 1.70 -10.47
N ASP A 211 11.73 0.77 -10.65
CA ASP A 211 11.77 -0.18 -11.79
C ASP A 211 10.92 -1.44 -11.58
N VAL A 212 10.28 -1.58 -10.41
CA VAL A 212 9.33 -2.66 -10.11
C VAL A 212 7.98 -2.32 -10.74
N ASP A 213 7.38 -3.28 -11.46
CA ASP A 213 6.08 -3.04 -12.09
C ASP A 213 4.93 -2.91 -11.05
N SER A 214 3.79 -2.37 -11.47
CA SER A 214 2.69 -2.03 -10.57
C SER A 214 2.07 -3.26 -9.89
N GLU A 215 2.02 -4.41 -10.57
CA GLU A 215 1.46 -5.65 -10.01
C GLU A 215 2.39 -6.21 -8.91
N ASP A 216 3.69 -6.21 -9.16
CA ASP A 216 4.68 -6.63 -8.18
C ASP A 216 4.74 -5.66 -6.99
N ARG A 217 4.65 -4.34 -7.22
CA ARG A 217 4.58 -3.36 -6.12
C ARG A 217 3.37 -3.58 -5.21
N GLN A 218 2.19 -3.79 -5.79
CA GLN A 218 0.98 -4.12 -5.04
C GLN A 218 1.16 -5.39 -4.21
N ARG A 219 1.77 -6.42 -4.81
CA ARG A 219 2.07 -7.67 -4.10
C ARG A 219 3.01 -7.42 -2.93
N TYR A 220 4.13 -6.74 -3.13
CA TYR A 220 5.11 -6.45 -2.09
C TYR A 220 4.53 -5.57 -0.98
N ALA A 221 3.74 -4.54 -1.31
CA ALA A 221 3.06 -3.71 -0.31
C ALA A 221 2.05 -4.53 0.51
N ASN A 222 1.34 -5.48 -0.09
CA ASN A 222 0.47 -6.42 0.61
C ASN A 222 1.26 -7.39 1.49
N ASP A 223 2.41 -7.89 1.03
CA ASP A 223 3.29 -8.77 1.81
C ASP A 223 3.80 -8.05 3.06
N ILE A 224 4.26 -6.78 2.93
CA ILE A 224 4.64 -5.93 4.05
C ILE A 224 3.47 -5.77 5.04
N ARG A 225 2.27 -5.44 4.55
CA ARG A 225 1.06 -5.30 5.37
C ARG A 225 0.72 -6.58 6.12
N ASN A 226 0.82 -7.72 5.46
CA ASN A 226 0.53 -9.02 6.06
C ASN A 226 1.57 -9.43 7.11
N MET A 227 2.86 -9.22 6.83
CA MET A 227 3.94 -9.49 7.79
C MET A 227 3.83 -8.65 9.06
N LEU A 228 3.41 -7.39 8.93
CA LEU A 228 3.22 -6.48 10.06
C LEU A 228 1.85 -6.63 10.74
N GLY A 229 0.88 -7.29 10.09
CA GLY A 229 -0.47 -7.53 10.63
C GLY A 229 -0.55 -8.60 11.71
N GLU A 230 0.54 -9.32 12.01
CA GLU A 230 0.58 -10.29 13.09
C GLU A 230 0.48 -9.59 14.46
N GLN A 231 -0.11 -10.28 15.44
CA GLN A 231 -0.25 -9.76 16.80
C GLN A 231 1.13 -9.40 17.39
N SER A 232 1.31 -8.14 17.73
CA SER A 232 2.55 -7.55 18.22
C SER A 232 2.26 -6.58 19.36
N ILE A 233 3.32 -6.24 20.11
CA ILE A 233 3.28 -5.12 21.08
C ILE A 233 3.10 -3.77 20.39
N LEU A 234 3.30 -3.72 19.06
CA LEU A 234 3.09 -2.56 18.20
C LEU A 234 1.93 -2.81 17.24
N GLU A 235 1.20 -1.78 16.92
CA GLU A 235 0.16 -1.72 15.90
C GLU A 235 0.69 -0.96 14.69
N TYR A 236 0.55 -1.55 13.51
CA TYR A 236 1.05 -1.01 12.25
C TYR A 236 -0.08 -0.64 11.31
N GLY A 237 -0.13 0.62 10.90
CA GLY A 237 -1.03 1.10 9.86
C GLY A 237 -0.27 1.31 8.55
N VAL A 238 -0.34 0.37 7.63
CA VAL A 238 0.40 0.40 6.34
C VAL A 238 -0.43 1.09 5.27
N ILE A 239 0.14 2.12 4.63
CA ILE A 239 -0.51 2.94 3.61
C ILE A 239 0.47 3.13 2.44
N SER A 240 -0.01 2.87 1.22
CA SER A 240 0.67 3.24 -0.02
C SER A 240 -0.36 3.47 -1.12
N ASP A 241 0.02 4.17 -2.19
CA ASP A 241 -0.86 4.40 -3.33
C ASP A 241 -1.27 3.08 -3.99
N ASP A 242 -0.34 2.12 -4.07
CA ASP A 242 -0.60 0.79 -4.62
C ASP A 242 -1.63 0.01 -3.77
N LEU A 243 -1.57 0.08 -2.42
CA LEU A 243 -2.55 -0.54 -1.53
C LEU A 243 -3.91 0.12 -1.61
N ILE A 244 -3.96 1.45 -1.64
CA ILE A 244 -5.21 2.20 -1.79
C ILE A 244 -5.88 1.84 -3.11
N SER A 245 -5.12 1.81 -4.20
CA SER A 245 -5.64 1.41 -5.52
C SER A 245 -6.17 -0.01 -5.52
N ASN A 246 -5.48 -0.95 -4.89
CA ASN A 246 -5.92 -2.34 -4.76
C ASN A 246 -7.22 -2.45 -3.92
N ASP A 247 -7.28 -1.81 -2.77
CA ASP A 247 -8.45 -1.86 -1.88
C ASP A 247 -9.68 -1.20 -2.53
N ILE A 248 -9.48 -0.12 -3.31
CA ILE A 248 -10.54 0.52 -4.11
C ILE A 248 -11.02 -0.43 -5.21
N ASN A 249 -10.09 -1.08 -5.93
CA ASN A 249 -10.43 -2.01 -7.01
C ASN A 249 -11.23 -3.20 -6.48
N GLU A 250 -10.77 -3.85 -5.41
CA GLU A 250 -11.45 -4.99 -4.80
C GLU A 250 -12.85 -4.60 -4.33
N SER A 251 -12.98 -3.51 -3.57
CA SER A 251 -14.28 -3.00 -3.09
C SER A 251 -15.21 -2.59 -4.24
N THR A 252 -14.66 -2.01 -5.32
CA THR A 252 -15.43 -1.59 -6.49
C THR A 252 -15.94 -2.79 -7.26
N LEU A 253 -15.11 -3.81 -7.47
CA LEU A 253 -15.49 -5.03 -8.17
C LEU A 253 -16.59 -5.79 -7.43
N ASP A 254 -16.48 -5.95 -6.12
CA ASP A 254 -17.49 -6.61 -5.30
C ASP A 254 -18.85 -5.89 -5.37
N ASN A 255 -18.84 -4.58 -5.26
CA ASN A 255 -20.05 -3.77 -5.37
C ASN A 255 -20.62 -3.77 -6.80
N LEU A 256 -19.76 -3.75 -7.83
CA LEU A 256 -20.16 -3.75 -9.23
C LEU A 256 -20.89 -5.04 -9.59
N VAL A 257 -20.43 -6.19 -9.13
CA VAL A 257 -21.07 -7.50 -9.37
C VAL A 257 -22.49 -7.50 -8.82
N TRP A 258 -22.69 -7.02 -7.59
CA TRP A 258 -24.02 -6.91 -6.99
C TRP A 258 -24.92 -5.91 -7.71
N LEU A 259 -24.40 -4.77 -8.15
CA LEU A 259 -25.15 -3.76 -8.91
C LEU A 259 -25.57 -4.30 -10.28
N ILE A 260 -24.69 -5.00 -10.98
CA ILE A 260 -25.00 -5.62 -12.27
C ILE A 260 -26.09 -6.69 -12.08
N LEU A 261 -25.95 -7.57 -11.07
CA LEU A 261 -26.95 -8.60 -10.80
C LEU A 261 -28.33 -7.98 -10.50
N LEU A 262 -28.37 -6.93 -9.66
CA LEU A 262 -29.61 -6.22 -9.36
C LEU A 262 -30.21 -5.56 -10.60
N ALA A 263 -29.39 -4.90 -11.42
CA ALA A 263 -29.84 -4.27 -12.65
C ALA A 263 -30.43 -5.30 -13.63
N VAL A 264 -29.78 -6.45 -13.80
CA VAL A 264 -30.29 -7.54 -14.64
C VAL A 264 -31.63 -8.05 -14.12
N ILE A 265 -31.77 -8.28 -12.80
CA ILE A 265 -33.02 -8.70 -12.19
C ILE A 265 -34.13 -7.69 -12.47
N VAL A 266 -33.88 -6.40 -12.27
CA VAL A 266 -34.87 -5.32 -12.51
C VAL A 266 -35.29 -5.31 -13.98
N VAL A 267 -34.34 -5.41 -14.92
CA VAL A 267 -34.61 -5.43 -16.35
C VAL A 267 -35.47 -6.67 -16.72
N VAL A 268 -35.12 -7.85 -16.20
CA VAL A 268 -35.87 -9.08 -16.44
C VAL A 268 -37.33 -8.97 -15.95
N VAL A 269 -37.50 -8.44 -14.72
CA VAL A 269 -38.84 -8.22 -14.12
C VAL A 269 -39.65 -7.24 -14.95
N LEU A 270 -39.09 -6.10 -15.34
CA LEU A 270 -39.78 -5.12 -16.19
C LEU A 270 -40.16 -5.67 -17.55
N LEU A 271 -39.25 -6.43 -18.19
CA LEU A 271 -39.54 -7.08 -19.47
C LEU A 271 -40.65 -8.16 -19.32
N ALA A 272 -40.59 -8.98 -18.27
CA ALA A 272 -41.58 -9.98 -17.98
C ALA A 272 -43.00 -9.39 -17.75
N LEU A 273 -43.08 -8.29 -17.01
CA LEU A 273 -44.34 -7.56 -16.78
C LEU A 273 -44.89 -6.94 -18.07
N THR A 274 -43.99 -6.45 -18.94
CA THR A 274 -44.37 -5.75 -20.17
C THR A 274 -44.84 -6.72 -21.25
N PHE A 275 -44.08 -7.78 -21.48
CA PHE A 275 -44.30 -8.65 -22.66
C PHE A 275 -45.13 -9.93 -22.40
N ARG A 276 -45.32 -10.30 -21.14
CA ARG A 276 -46.12 -11.51 -20.74
C ARG A 276 -45.75 -12.81 -21.48
N SER A 277 -44.60 -12.85 -22.16
CA SER A 277 -44.09 -13.99 -22.94
C SER A 277 -42.61 -14.17 -22.70
N ALA A 278 -42.19 -15.35 -22.26
CA ALA A 278 -40.80 -15.67 -21.99
C ALA A 278 -39.87 -15.47 -23.21
N THR A 279 -40.36 -15.86 -24.41
CA THR A 279 -39.57 -15.74 -25.65
C THR A 279 -39.28 -14.27 -25.99
N MET A 280 -40.24 -13.36 -25.75
CA MET A 280 -40.07 -11.93 -25.99
C MET A 280 -39.19 -11.23 -24.95
N VAL A 281 -38.95 -11.86 -23.80
CA VAL A 281 -38.02 -11.38 -22.78
C VAL A 281 -36.59 -11.90 -23.04
N VAL A 282 -36.46 -13.19 -23.37
CA VAL A 282 -35.15 -13.84 -23.55
C VAL A 282 -34.41 -13.28 -24.77
N ALA A 283 -35.08 -13.02 -25.89
CA ALA A 283 -34.42 -12.53 -27.10
C ALA A 283 -33.71 -11.16 -26.95
N PRO A 284 -34.32 -10.10 -26.38
CA PRO A 284 -33.62 -8.86 -26.14
C PRO A 284 -32.52 -8.98 -25.07
N LEU A 285 -32.75 -9.81 -24.05
CA LEU A 285 -31.76 -10.01 -22.99
C LEU A 285 -30.49 -10.69 -23.50
N THR A 286 -30.64 -11.75 -24.34
CA THR A 286 -29.47 -12.39 -24.95
C THR A 286 -28.74 -11.47 -25.93
N ALA A 287 -29.46 -10.61 -26.66
CA ALA A 287 -28.86 -9.61 -27.54
C ALA A 287 -28.05 -8.56 -26.72
N LEU A 288 -28.59 -8.13 -25.57
CA LEU A 288 -27.93 -7.17 -24.69
C LEU A 288 -26.68 -7.80 -24.07
N LEU A 289 -26.73 -9.03 -23.56
CA LEU A 289 -25.56 -9.73 -23.02
C LEU A 289 -24.49 -9.96 -24.10
N ALA A 290 -24.90 -10.36 -25.32
CA ALA A 290 -23.97 -10.52 -26.44
C ALA A 290 -23.27 -9.18 -26.77
N SER A 291 -24.01 -8.07 -26.79
CA SER A 291 -23.43 -6.74 -27.05
C SER A 291 -22.43 -6.30 -25.98
N LEU A 292 -22.70 -6.61 -24.69
CA LEU A 292 -21.75 -6.37 -23.60
C LEU A 292 -20.47 -7.18 -23.79
N VAL A 293 -20.59 -8.49 -24.05
CA VAL A 293 -19.43 -9.35 -24.32
C VAL A 293 -18.62 -8.84 -25.52
N TRP A 294 -19.28 -8.36 -26.57
CA TRP A 294 -18.59 -7.82 -27.74
C TRP A 294 -17.87 -6.52 -27.44
N THR A 295 -18.49 -5.63 -26.66
CA THR A 295 -17.88 -4.35 -26.29
C THR A 295 -16.65 -4.57 -25.43
N TYR A 296 -16.79 -5.32 -24.34
CA TYR A 296 -15.67 -5.57 -23.44
C TYR A 296 -14.59 -6.47 -24.04
N GLY A 297 -14.98 -7.48 -24.83
CA GLY A 297 -14.03 -8.33 -25.54
C GLY A 297 -13.26 -7.58 -26.64
N ALA A 298 -13.86 -6.57 -27.27
CA ALA A 298 -13.15 -5.71 -28.22
C ALA A 298 -12.14 -4.77 -27.51
N ILE A 299 -12.50 -4.24 -26.33
CA ILE A 299 -11.61 -3.41 -25.51
C ILE A 299 -10.40 -4.25 -25.05
N SER A 300 -10.60 -5.51 -24.65
CA SER A 300 -9.52 -6.39 -24.20
C SER A 300 -8.53 -6.80 -25.31
N LEU A 301 -8.89 -6.59 -26.58
CA LEU A 301 -8.03 -6.87 -27.74
C LEU A 301 -7.23 -5.63 -28.20
N MET A 302 -7.53 -4.44 -27.67
CA MET A 302 -6.85 -3.17 -27.96
C MET A 302 -5.72 -2.91 -26.99
#